data_2f3caa717c5aa3bb357c6d7c9932df7e
#
_entry.id   2f3caa717c5aa3bb357c6d7c9932df7e
#
_cell.length_a   1.000
_cell.length_b   1.000
_cell.length_c   1.000
_cell.angle_alpha   90.00
_cell.angle_beta   90.00
_cell.angle_gamma   90.00
#
_symmetry.space_group_name_H-M   'P 1'
#
loop_
_entity.id
_entity.type
_entity.pdbx_description
1 polymer ?
#
loop_
_entity_poly.entity_id
_entity_poly.type
_entity_poly.pdbx_seq_one_letter_code
_entity_poly.pdbx_strand_id
1 'polypeptide(L)'
;MSETIDTLETLLIINSGTGVLQQCFVNFPYPITGAARWLRDIGFCLWILEIVLFGFFTGMLAWRYITHPVLLKKNMMEFPTSSFLGAIPISFNTIIQGIISYYDYRTSARWATFALYWVALVMSLVISFGLVIYQMSHAKPQKLSDVAGVWVMTTVPLFVTATTASSIVPFVYMESTKCAIALLVTGFMAWSFAIAEVTMIVTIYFFRLIADKTPQAPLMVGSFLPVAALSQGAYAIQRFSIFLATYIKNGYAPTQVNPPPLSQATLLATSEVIHWMGIILHLFLIAHATFWVVQGTTSILMSLPKLQFNIAYWSAVFPMASYANAWCFLSRDLRDDGMRGWAATMVMIATLLWLFCALETAYRGFWLGSLFSAPGLEDWLGDGEQEQDEKSRGGRKDAWNGSYTMPPPGSQDEESGQANGHQSSEGDSRRRN
;
A
#
# COMPACT_ATOMS: atom_id res chain seq x y z
N MET A 1 21.52 1.30 -13.70
CA MET A 1 21.00 0.49 -12.58
C MET A 1 19.60 0.11 -12.98
N SER A 2 19.48 -0.99 -13.68
CA SER A 2 18.23 -1.48 -14.28
C SER A 2 17.45 -2.14 -13.14
N GLU A 3 16.42 -1.45 -12.68
CA GLU A 3 15.48 -1.94 -11.69
C GLU A 3 14.54 -2.92 -12.37
N THR A 4 14.88 -4.16 -12.34
CA THR A 4 13.89 -5.24 -12.43
C THR A 4 13.07 -5.19 -11.14
N ILE A 5 12.00 -4.39 -11.15
CA ILE A 5 10.92 -4.53 -10.16
C ILE A 5 10.54 -6.00 -10.22
N ASP A 6 10.73 -6.71 -9.13
CA ASP A 6 10.44 -8.15 -9.07
C ASP A 6 8.97 -8.36 -9.46
N THR A 7 8.75 -8.96 -10.61
CA THR A 7 7.43 -9.06 -11.25
C THR A 7 6.40 -9.76 -10.36
N LEU A 8 6.83 -10.66 -9.48
CA LEU A 8 5.91 -11.48 -8.69
C LEU A 8 5.23 -10.68 -7.55
N GLU A 9 5.98 -9.81 -6.85
CA GLU A 9 5.41 -8.95 -5.80
C GLU A 9 4.45 -7.93 -6.41
N THR A 10 4.78 -7.43 -7.61
CA THR A 10 3.92 -6.49 -8.34
C THR A 10 2.62 -7.16 -8.82
N LEU A 11 2.63 -8.46 -9.13
CA LEU A 11 1.42 -9.21 -9.51
C LEU A 11 0.37 -9.26 -8.38
N LEU A 12 0.77 -9.14 -7.11
CA LEU A 12 -0.17 -9.07 -5.99
C LEU A 12 -1.06 -7.81 -6.04
N ILE A 13 -0.63 -6.74 -6.72
CA ILE A 13 -1.44 -5.52 -6.91
C ILE A 13 -2.63 -5.80 -7.84
N ILE A 14 -2.48 -6.72 -8.81
CA ILE A 14 -3.57 -7.15 -9.69
C ILE A 14 -4.75 -7.64 -8.84
N ASN A 15 -4.42 -8.44 -7.84
CA ASN A 15 -5.40 -9.01 -6.93
C ASN A 15 -6.13 -7.94 -6.12
N SER A 16 -5.37 -7.03 -5.48
CA SER A 16 -5.94 -5.94 -4.68
C SER A 16 -6.84 -5.02 -5.52
N GLY A 17 -6.45 -4.71 -6.77
CA GLY A 17 -7.24 -3.92 -7.71
C GLY A 17 -8.56 -4.59 -8.08
N THR A 18 -8.54 -5.91 -8.34
CA THR A 18 -9.73 -6.72 -8.63
C THR A 18 -10.67 -6.75 -7.43
N GLY A 19 -10.12 -6.91 -6.22
CA GLY A 19 -10.90 -6.96 -4.97
C GLY A 19 -11.62 -5.66 -4.65
N VAL A 20 -11.01 -4.50 -4.86
CA VAL A 20 -11.72 -3.24 -4.61
C VAL A 20 -12.71 -2.92 -5.73
N LEU A 21 -12.41 -3.32 -6.97
CA LEU A 21 -13.35 -3.11 -8.07
C LEU A 21 -14.67 -3.86 -7.83
N GLN A 22 -14.62 -5.10 -7.31
CA GLN A 22 -15.85 -5.83 -6.95
C GLN A 22 -16.68 -5.08 -5.90
N GLN A 23 -16.03 -4.37 -4.94
CA GLN A 23 -16.74 -3.53 -3.96
C GLN A 23 -17.46 -2.35 -4.64
N CYS A 24 -16.90 -1.79 -5.70
CA CYS A 24 -17.57 -0.74 -6.47
C CYS A 24 -18.90 -1.22 -7.07
N PHE A 25 -18.95 -2.47 -7.55
CA PHE A 25 -20.18 -3.05 -8.10
C PHE A 25 -21.22 -3.36 -7.01
N VAL A 26 -20.77 -3.81 -5.83
CA VAL A 26 -21.66 -4.00 -4.66
C VAL A 26 -22.21 -2.67 -4.14
N ASN A 27 -21.37 -1.65 -4.09
CA ASN A 27 -21.70 -0.32 -3.58
C ASN A 27 -22.16 0.66 -4.67
N PHE A 28 -22.54 0.17 -5.85
CA PHE A 28 -22.92 1.03 -6.97
C PHE A 28 -23.94 2.09 -6.53
N PRO A 29 -23.79 3.37 -6.97
CA PRO A 29 -24.54 4.49 -6.39
C PRO A 29 -26.04 4.46 -6.67
N TYR A 30 -26.45 3.74 -7.71
CA TYR A 30 -27.87 3.56 -8.06
C TYR A 30 -28.41 2.21 -7.53
N PRO A 31 -29.73 2.10 -7.31
CA PRO A 31 -30.33 0.87 -6.81
C PRO A 31 -30.07 -0.33 -7.74
N ILE A 32 -29.47 -1.38 -7.20
CA ILE A 32 -29.20 -2.63 -7.93
C ILE A 32 -30.45 -3.52 -7.81
N THR A 33 -31.54 -3.13 -8.48
CA THR A 33 -32.82 -3.86 -8.50
C THR A 33 -33.24 -4.17 -9.92
N GLY A 34 -34.01 -5.22 -10.11
CA GLY A 34 -34.55 -5.59 -11.43
C GLY A 34 -33.45 -5.82 -12.47
N ALA A 35 -33.46 -5.02 -13.54
CA ALA A 35 -32.51 -5.16 -14.66
C ALA A 35 -31.05 -4.90 -14.30
N ALA A 36 -30.76 -4.18 -13.21
CA ALA A 36 -29.39 -3.87 -12.78
C ALA A 36 -28.73 -4.98 -11.91
N ARG A 37 -29.42 -6.08 -11.63
CA ARG A 37 -28.90 -7.18 -10.79
C ARG A 37 -27.59 -7.77 -11.34
N TRP A 38 -27.38 -7.73 -12.66
CA TRP A 38 -26.15 -8.19 -13.31
C TRP A 38 -24.88 -7.50 -12.81
N LEU A 39 -24.97 -6.26 -12.30
CA LEU A 39 -23.83 -5.57 -11.68
C LEU A 39 -23.33 -6.33 -10.44
N ARG A 40 -24.25 -6.80 -9.60
CA ARG A 40 -23.90 -7.62 -8.43
C ARG A 40 -23.30 -8.97 -8.83
N ASP A 41 -23.81 -9.55 -9.91
CA ASP A 41 -23.30 -10.83 -10.43
C ASP A 41 -21.88 -10.68 -11.00
N ILE A 42 -21.59 -9.60 -11.73
CA ILE A 42 -20.22 -9.25 -12.14
C ILE A 42 -19.31 -9.06 -10.93
N GLY A 43 -19.76 -8.31 -9.92
CA GLY A 43 -19.00 -8.14 -8.69
C GLY A 43 -18.70 -9.49 -8.01
N PHE A 44 -19.65 -10.42 -8.00
CA PHE A 44 -19.45 -11.77 -7.46
C PHE A 44 -18.41 -12.56 -8.28
N CYS A 45 -18.46 -12.49 -9.61
CA CYS A 45 -17.47 -13.14 -10.48
C CYS A 45 -16.05 -12.57 -10.24
N LEU A 46 -15.93 -11.24 -10.08
CA LEU A 46 -14.65 -10.60 -9.76
C LEU A 46 -14.13 -11.02 -8.37
N TRP A 47 -15.02 -11.19 -7.40
CA TRP A 47 -14.65 -11.69 -6.08
C TRP A 47 -14.13 -13.13 -6.11
N ILE A 48 -14.76 -14.01 -6.89
CA ILE A 48 -14.26 -15.39 -7.09
C ILE A 48 -12.90 -15.36 -7.82
N LEU A 49 -12.75 -14.51 -8.84
CA LEU A 49 -11.49 -14.32 -9.53
C LEU A 49 -10.40 -13.86 -8.58
N GLU A 50 -10.71 -12.89 -7.69
CA GLU A 50 -9.80 -12.41 -6.66
C GLU A 50 -9.31 -13.54 -5.73
N ILE A 51 -10.22 -14.42 -5.26
CA ILE A 51 -9.85 -15.55 -4.40
C ILE A 51 -8.86 -16.49 -5.12
N VAL A 52 -9.14 -16.79 -6.40
CA VAL A 52 -8.28 -17.66 -7.21
C VAL A 52 -6.89 -17.03 -7.42
N LEU A 53 -6.86 -15.75 -7.80
CA LEU A 53 -5.61 -15.02 -8.01
C LEU A 53 -4.82 -14.88 -6.70
N PHE A 54 -5.49 -14.62 -5.57
CA PHE A 54 -4.87 -14.55 -4.26
C PHE A 54 -4.17 -15.85 -3.89
N GLY A 55 -4.88 -16.97 -4.01
CA GLY A 55 -4.31 -18.30 -3.75
C GLY A 55 -3.11 -18.60 -4.64
N PHE A 56 -3.23 -18.28 -5.93
CA PHE A 56 -2.18 -18.52 -6.92
C PHE A 56 -0.94 -17.66 -6.66
N PHE A 57 -1.07 -16.35 -6.60
CA PHE A 57 0.09 -15.46 -6.44
C PHE A 57 0.74 -15.57 -5.05
N THR A 58 -0.07 -15.67 -3.98
CA THR A 58 0.47 -15.86 -2.63
C THR A 58 1.14 -17.22 -2.49
N GLY A 59 0.57 -18.26 -3.10
CA GLY A 59 1.18 -19.58 -3.14
C GLY A 59 2.51 -19.61 -3.90
N MET A 60 2.60 -18.96 -5.07
CA MET A 60 3.84 -18.81 -5.82
C MET A 60 4.90 -18.03 -5.03
N LEU A 61 4.51 -16.94 -4.37
CA LEU A 61 5.43 -16.14 -3.56
C LEU A 61 5.94 -16.93 -2.35
N ALA A 62 5.06 -17.64 -1.66
CA ALA A 62 5.43 -18.52 -0.56
C ALA A 62 6.40 -19.62 -1.01
N TRP A 63 6.11 -20.28 -2.13
CA TRP A 63 6.99 -21.27 -2.74
C TRP A 63 8.38 -20.68 -3.03
N ARG A 64 8.44 -19.50 -3.67
CA ARG A 64 9.69 -18.81 -3.98
C ARG A 64 10.53 -18.53 -2.73
N TYR A 65 9.91 -18.00 -1.67
CA TYR A 65 10.64 -17.66 -0.45
C TYR A 65 11.03 -18.88 0.40
N ILE A 66 10.27 -19.98 0.35
CA ILE A 66 10.62 -21.24 1.00
C ILE A 66 11.82 -21.88 0.29
N THR A 67 11.81 -21.89 -1.03
CA THR A 67 12.90 -22.50 -1.82
C THR A 67 14.16 -21.63 -1.85
N HIS A 68 14.00 -20.30 -1.85
CA HIS A 68 15.11 -19.35 -1.94
C HIS A 68 15.03 -18.27 -0.86
N PRO A 69 15.31 -18.58 0.43
CA PRO A 69 15.17 -17.62 1.54
C PRO A 69 16.10 -16.41 1.42
N VAL A 70 17.18 -16.51 0.65
CA VAL A 70 18.09 -15.39 0.36
C VAL A 70 17.36 -14.27 -0.40
N LEU A 71 16.41 -14.62 -1.29
CA LEU A 71 15.61 -13.64 -2.04
C LEU A 71 14.69 -12.84 -1.12
N LEU A 72 14.10 -13.49 -0.12
CA LEU A 72 13.29 -12.78 0.89
C LEU A 72 14.13 -11.74 1.63
N LYS A 73 15.34 -12.12 2.08
CA LYS A 73 16.24 -11.20 2.78
C LYS A 73 16.65 -10.03 1.88
N LYS A 74 16.97 -10.29 0.60
CA LYS A 74 17.31 -9.25 -0.37
C LYS A 74 16.11 -8.31 -0.59
N ASN A 75 14.91 -8.86 -0.82
CA ASN A 75 13.70 -8.06 -1.00
C ASN A 75 13.42 -7.18 0.23
N MET A 76 13.53 -7.72 1.43
CA MET A 76 13.32 -6.95 2.67
C MET A 76 14.34 -5.83 2.88
N MET A 77 15.49 -5.84 2.20
CA MET A 77 16.49 -4.77 2.26
C MET A 77 16.23 -3.63 1.27
N GLU A 78 15.37 -3.85 0.27
CA GLU A 78 15.02 -2.86 -0.75
C GLU A 78 13.61 -2.32 -0.47
N PHE A 79 13.52 -1.07 0.00
CA PHE A 79 12.26 -0.48 0.46
C PHE A 79 11.16 -0.44 -0.60
N PRO A 80 11.40 -0.02 -1.85
CA PRO A 80 10.35 0.01 -2.86
C PRO A 80 9.75 -1.37 -3.15
N THR A 81 10.59 -2.40 -3.25
CA THR A 81 10.15 -3.77 -3.58
C THR A 81 9.45 -4.43 -2.40
N SER A 82 10.00 -4.29 -1.19
CA SER A 82 9.39 -4.87 0.02
C SER A 82 8.03 -4.26 0.35
N SER A 83 7.78 -3.00 -0.03
CA SER A 83 6.49 -2.33 0.18
C SER A 83 5.33 -3.04 -0.54
N PHE A 84 5.59 -3.73 -1.66
CA PHE A 84 4.57 -4.51 -2.36
C PHE A 84 4.05 -5.73 -1.58
N LEU A 85 4.78 -6.20 -0.57
CA LEU A 85 4.29 -7.23 0.35
C LEU A 85 3.01 -6.77 1.08
N GLY A 86 2.79 -5.47 1.18
CA GLY A 86 1.54 -4.88 1.66
C GLY A 86 0.30 -5.30 0.86
N ALA A 87 0.46 -5.69 -0.39
CA ALA A 87 -0.66 -6.15 -1.22
C ALA A 87 -1.28 -7.47 -0.71
N ILE A 88 -0.54 -8.30 0.03
CA ILE A 88 -1.06 -9.55 0.60
C ILE A 88 -2.17 -9.27 1.62
N PRO A 89 -1.94 -8.52 2.71
CA PRO A 89 -3.01 -8.21 3.65
C PRO A 89 -4.11 -7.34 3.04
N ILE A 90 -3.83 -6.48 2.04
CA ILE A 90 -4.85 -5.72 1.32
C ILE A 90 -5.83 -6.66 0.64
N SER A 91 -5.34 -7.61 -0.17
CA SER A 91 -6.17 -8.58 -0.89
C SER A 91 -6.92 -9.51 0.06
N PHE A 92 -6.28 -9.93 1.16
CA PHE A 92 -6.95 -10.75 2.15
C PHE A 92 -8.14 -10.02 2.80
N ASN A 93 -7.98 -8.73 3.09
CA ASN A 93 -9.05 -7.87 3.62
C ASN A 93 -10.20 -7.69 2.61
N THR A 94 -9.92 -7.51 1.32
CA THR A 94 -10.97 -7.36 0.29
C THR A 94 -11.75 -8.66 0.09
N ILE A 95 -11.11 -9.82 0.23
CA ILE A 95 -11.78 -11.13 0.26
C ILE A 95 -12.75 -11.21 1.47
N ILE A 96 -12.34 -10.80 2.66
CA ILE A 96 -13.21 -10.77 3.84
C ILE A 96 -14.42 -9.87 3.60
N GLN A 97 -14.21 -8.68 3.01
CA GLN A 97 -15.30 -7.77 2.66
C GLN A 97 -16.28 -8.40 1.66
N GLY A 98 -15.78 -9.20 0.72
CA GLY A 98 -16.62 -9.98 -0.20
C GLY A 98 -17.50 -11.01 0.53
N ILE A 99 -16.95 -11.72 1.52
CA ILE A 99 -17.74 -12.70 2.30
C ILE A 99 -18.98 -12.01 2.91
N ILE A 100 -18.79 -10.87 3.57
CA ILE A 100 -19.91 -10.15 4.19
C ILE A 100 -20.85 -9.50 3.16
N SER A 101 -20.34 -9.10 2.02
CA SER A 101 -21.13 -8.47 0.95
C SER A 101 -22.11 -9.44 0.27
N TYR A 102 -21.77 -10.72 0.19
CA TYR A 102 -22.57 -11.73 -0.49
C TYR A 102 -23.29 -12.72 0.44
N TYR A 103 -22.78 -12.89 1.67
CA TYR A 103 -23.28 -13.89 2.63
C TYR A 103 -23.63 -13.31 4.01
N ASP A 104 -23.91 -12.01 4.10
CA ASP A 104 -24.28 -11.28 5.33
C ASP A 104 -25.48 -11.87 6.07
N TYR A 105 -26.38 -12.55 5.37
CA TYR A 105 -27.55 -13.22 5.93
C TYR A 105 -27.23 -14.48 6.75
N ARG A 106 -25.98 -15.00 6.65
CA ARG A 106 -25.55 -16.22 7.36
C ARG A 106 -24.76 -15.86 8.62
N THR A 107 -25.21 -16.33 9.79
CA THR A 107 -24.47 -16.18 11.06
C THR A 107 -23.05 -16.76 10.99
N SER A 108 -22.86 -17.89 10.28
CA SER A 108 -21.53 -18.48 10.08
C SER A 108 -20.58 -17.55 9.31
N ALA A 109 -21.08 -16.82 8.32
CA ALA A 109 -20.27 -15.85 7.57
C ALA A 109 -19.86 -14.64 8.44
N ARG A 110 -20.74 -14.16 9.31
CA ARG A 110 -20.46 -13.08 10.27
C ARG A 110 -19.34 -13.48 11.25
N TRP A 111 -19.41 -14.68 11.80
CA TRP A 111 -18.36 -15.19 12.70
C TRP A 111 -17.05 -15.50 11.96
N ALA A 112 -17.13 -16.03 10.73
CA ALA A 112 -15.96 -16.25 9.91
C ALA A 112 -15.24 -14.92 9.61
N THR A 113 -15.97 -13.87 9.20
CA THR A 113 -15.37 -12.55 8.94
C THR A 113 -14.77 -11.93 10.19
N PHE A 114 -15.40 -12.11 11.35
CA PHE A 114 -14.86 -11.69 12.64
C PHE A 114 -13.52 -12.39 12.94
N ALA A 115 -13.44 -13.71 12.77
CA ALA A 115 -12.21 -14.45 13.03
C ALA A 115 -11.09 -14.09 12.03
N LEU A 116 -11.41 -14.01 10.73
CA LEU A 116 -10.46 -13.66 9.68
C LEU A 116 -9.94 -12.22 9.80
N TYR A 117 -10.77 -11.31 10.33
CA TYR A 117 -10.34 -9.94 10.60
C TYR A 117 -9.12 -9.86 11.52
N TRP A 118 -9.05 -10.68 12.58
CA TRP A 118 -7.91 -10.68 13.49
C TRP A 118 -6.62 -11.13 12.80
N VAL A 119 -6.72 -12.10 11.89
CA VAL A 119 -5.59 -12.53 11.06
C VAL A 119 -5.15 -11.38 10.14
N ALA A 120 -6.09 -10.73 9.47
CA ALA A 120 -5.81 -9.58 8.61
C ALA A 120 -5.17 -8.41 9.37
N LEU A 121 -5.64 -8.13 10.59
CA LEU A 121 -5.08 -7.09 11.45
C LEU A 121 -3.60 -7.38 11.80
N VAL A 122 -3.29 -8.61 12.22
CA VAL A 122 -1.91 -9.01 12.52
C VAL A 122 -1.02 -8.89 11.29
N MET A 123 -1.48 -9.40 10.14
CA MET A 123 -0.72 -9.28 8.88
C MET A 123 -0.45 -7.81 8.53
N SER A 124 -1.45 -6.94 8.67
CA SER A 124 -1.30 -5.51 8.38
C SER A 124 -0.35 -4.81 9.35
N LEU A 125 -0.40 -5.14 10.64
CA LEU A 125 0.54 -4.61 11.64
C LEU A 125 1.98 -5.07 11.36
N VAL A 126 2.18 -6.31 10.95
CA VAL A 126 3.51 -6.83 10.57
C VAL A 126 4.09 -6.05 9.39
N ILE A 127 3.28 -5.70 8.40
CA ILE A 127 3.74 -4.88 7.28
C ILE A 127 3.97 -3.44 7.71
N SER A 128 2.99 -2.78 8.31
CA SER A 128 3.07 -1.34 8.58
C SER A 128 4.07 -0.99 9.68
N PHE A 129 4.25 -1.82 10.68
CA PHE A 129 5.24 -1.59 11.74
C PHE A 129 6.48 -2.47 11.58
N GLY A 130 6.29 -3.78 11.39
CA GLY A 130 7.40 -4.73 11.36
C GLY A 130 8.36 -4.48 10.20
N LEU A 131 7.82 -4.33 8.98
CA LEU A 131 8.64 -4.05 7.80
C LEU A 131 9.29 -2.66 7.91
N VAL A 132 8.55 -1.63 8.31
CA VAL A 132 9.09 -0.27 8.43
C VAL A 132 10.19 -0.19 9.48
N ILE A 133 10.03 -0.81 10.66
CA ILE A 133 11.07 -0.89 11.70
C ILE A 133 12.29 -1.67 11.19
N TYR A 134 12.06 -2.77 10.46
CA TYR A 134 13.16 -3.53 9.85
C TYR A 134 13.95 -2.68 8.85
N GLN A 135 13.25 -1.91 7.99
CA GLN A 135 13.86 -0.99 7.04
C GLN A 135 14.67 0.11 7.74
N MET A 136 14.13 0.71 8.80
CA MET A 136 14.83 1.74 9.60
C MET A 136 16.13 1.20 10.22
N SER A 137 16.16 -0.10 10.54
CA SER A 137 17.28 -0.71 11.27
C SER A 137 18.33 -1.36 10.38
N HIS A 138 17.96 -1.88 9.20
CA HIS A 138 18.82 -2.76 8.40
C HIS A 138 18.96 -2.37 6.93
N ALA A 139 18.05 -1.53 6.38
CA ALA A 139 18.13 -1.13 4.98
C ALA A 139 19.26 -0.12 4.73
N LYS A 140 19.66 -0.02 3.46
CA LYS A 140 20.59 1.01 3.02
C LYS A 140 19.96 2.40 3.19
N PRO A 141 20.76 3.43 3.54
CA PRO A 141 20.25 4.80 3.63
C PRO A 141 19.57 5.23 2.33
N GLN A 142 18.35 5.76 2.44
CA GLN A 142 17.58 6.24 1.30
C GLN A 142 17.87 7.73 1.07
N LYS A 143 17.92 8.13 -0.19
CA LYS A 143 18.01 9.55 -0.59
C LYS A 143 16.61 10.10 -0.82
N LEU A 144 16.42 11.40 -0.73
CA LEU A 144 15.14 12.05 -1.03
C LEU A 144 14.67 11.73 -2.45
N SER A 145 15.60 11.63 -3.42
CA SER A 145 15.32 11.23 -4.81
C SER A 145 14.65 9.85 -4.93
N ASP A 146 14.89 8.96 -3.97
CA ASP A 146 14.42 7.57 -4.00
C ASP A 146 13.00 7.43 -3.42
N VAL A 147 12.50 8.50 -2.79
CA VAL A 147 11.13 8.53 -2.26
C VAL A 147 10.12 8.46 -3.40
N ALA A 148 9.28 7.45 -3.38
CA ALA A 148 8.29 7.19 -4.41
C ALA A 148 6.90 6.96 -3.80
N GLY A 149 5.85 7.10 -4.60
CA GLY A 149 4.48 6.86 -4.15
C GLY A 149 4.25 5.45 -3.59
N VAL A 150 5.06 4.47 -4.00
CA VAL A 150 5.00 3.09 -3.51
C VAL A 150 5.26 2.98 -1.98
N TRP A 151 5.93 3.95 -1.36
CA TRP A 151 6.13 3.97 0.09
C TRP A 151 4.81 3.97 0.87
N VAL A 152 3.75 4.54 0.28
CA VAL A 152 2.40 4.52 0.86
C VAL A 152 1.86 3.09 1.01
N MET A 153 2.37 2.11 0.25
CA MET A 153 1.92 0.72 0.35
C MET A 153 2.17 0.07 1.72
N THR A 154 3.06 0.63 2.54
CA THR A 154 3.25 0.18 3.93
C THR A 154 2.08 0.56 4.83
N THR A 155 1.37 1.66 4.53
CA THR A 155 0.24 2.18 5.35
C THR A 155 -1.11 1.67 4.88
N VAL A 156 -1.25 1.38 3.58
CA VAL A 156 -2.51 0.96 2.96
C VAL A 156 -3.14 -0.27 3.63
N PRO A 157 -2.38 -1.31 4.04
CA PRO A 157 -2.94 -2.47 4.73
C PRO A 157 -3.77 -2.11 5.96
N LEU A 158 -3.31 -1.14 6.78
CA LEU A 158 -4.04 -0.70 7.97
C LEU A 158 -5.33 0.03 7.60
N PHE A 159 -5.32 0.85 6.53
CA PHE A 159 -6.55 1.48 6.04
C PHE A 159 -7.56 0.46 5.56
N VAL A 160 -7.14 -0.55 4.80
CA VAL A 160 -8.04 -1.58 4.29
C VAL A 160 -8.53 -2.48 5.42
N THR A 161 -7.71 -2.73 6.45
CA THR A 161 -8.15 -3.41 7.68
C THR A 161 -9.20 -2.59 8.43
N ALA A 162 -9.03 -1.29 8.55
CA ALA A 162 -10.04 -0.40 9.13
C ALA A 162 -11.33 -0.40 8.30
N THR A 163 -11.22 -0.39 6.97
CA THR A 163 -12.35 -0.51 6.05
C THR A 163 -13.09 -1.84 6.26
N THR A 164 -12.35 -2.95 6.43
CA THR A 164 -12.91 -4.26 6.72
C THR A 164 -13.64 -4.25 8.05
N ALA A 165 -13.03 -3.75 9.13
CA ALA A 165 -13.69 -3.61 10.43
C ALA A 165 -14.99 -2.82 10.31
N SER A 166 -14.95 -1.65 9.66
CA SER A 166 -16.13 -0.79 9.48
C SER A 166 -17.23 -1.47 8.66
N SER A 167 -16.86 -2.38 7.75
CA SER A 167 -17.80 -3.11 6.89
C SER A 167 -18.48 -4.26 7.62
N ILE A 168 -17.77 -4.96 8.50
CA ILE A 168 -18.31 -6.14 9.21
C ILE A 168 -18.95 -5.79 10.56
N VAL A 169 -18.60 -4.65 11.18
CA VAL A 169 -19.07 -4.28 12.52
C VAL A 169 -20.61 -4.24 12.64
N PRO A 170 -21.41 -3.73 11.67
CA PRO A 170 -22.87 -3.73 11.80
C PRO A 170 -23.47 -5.14 11.86
N PHE A 171 -22.86 -6.09 11.16
CA PHE A 171 -23.34 -7.47 11.09
C PHE A 171 -22.92 -8.29 12.31
N VAL A 172 -21.70 -8.08 12.82
CA VAL A 172 -21.23 -8.71 14.06
C VAL A 172 -21.99 -8.16 15.27
N TYR A 173 -22.44 -6.90 15.21
CA TYR A 173 -23.30 -6.31 16.24
C TYR A 173 -24.61 -7.05 16.43
N MET A 174 -25.17 -7.63 15.36
CA MET A 174 -26.39 -8.46 15.46
C MET A 174 -26.18 -9.75 16.28
N GLU A 175 -24.92 -10.22 16.36
CA GLU A 175 -24.56 -11.44 17.09
C GLU A 175 -24.04 -11.13 18.51
N SER A 176 -23.16 -10.11 18.62
CA SER A 176 -22.52 -9.75 19.89
C SER A 176 -22.06 -8.29 19.92
N THR A 177 -22.62 -7.52 20.83
CA THR A 177 -22.21 -6.13 21.09
C THR A 177 -20.74 -6.02 21.50
N LYS A 178 -20.25 -6.96 22.34
CA LYS A 178 -18.84 -6.95 22.80
C LYS A 178 -17.87 -7.13 21.64
N CYS A 179 -18.15 -8.07 20.75
CA CYS A 179 -17.32 -8.32 19.56
C CYS A 179 -17.37 -7.14 18.59
N ALA A 180 -18.53 -6.51 18.41
CA ALA A 180 -18.67 -5.32 17.58
C ALA A 180 -17.88 -4.13 18.13
N ILE A 181 -17.89 -3.91 19.45
CA ILE A 181 -17.06 -2.85 20.07
C ILE A 181 -15.56 -3.14 19.90
N ALA A 182 -15.15 -4.41 20.05
CA ALA A 182 -13.75 -4.78 19.80
C ALA A 182 -13.31 -4.46 18.37
N LEU A 183 -14.17 -4.76 17.36
CA LEU A 183 -13.94 -4.38 15.96
C LEU A 183 -13.88 -2.87 15.75
N LEU A 184 -14.82 -2.14 16.37
CA LEU A 184 -14.86 -0.68 16.27
C LEU A 184 -13.57 -0.06 16.82
N VAL A 185 -13.15 -0.46 18.02
CA VAL A 185 -11.96 0.10 18.68
C VAL A 185 -10.69 -0.25 17.91
N THR A 186 -10.48 -1.52 17.59
CA THR A 186 -9.25 -1.96 16.90
C THR A 186 -9.19 -1.45 15.47
N GLY A 187 -10.32 -1.42 14.76
CA GLY A 187 -10.40 -0.85 13.42
C GLY A 187 -10.17 0.66 13.41
N PHE A 188 -10.70 1.40 14.39
CA PHE A 188 -10.45 2.83 14.52
C PHE A 188 -9.00 3.13 14.91
N MET A 189 -8.38 2.31 15.76
CA MET A 189 -6.94 2.41 16.06
C MET A 189 -6.10 2.17 14.81
N ALA A 190 -6.40 1.13 14.01
CA ALA A 190 -5.72 0.87 12.75
C ALA A 190 -5.84 2.06 11.79
N TRP A 191 -7.04 2.66 11.68
CA TRP A 191 -7.28 3.88 10.90
C TRP A 191 -6.43 5.06 11.39
N SER A 192 -6.36 5.25 12.72
CA SER A 192 -5.61 6.36 13.33
C SER A 192 -4.10 6.23 13.09
N PHE A 193 -3.55 5.02 13.22
CA PHE A 193 -2.15 4.76 12.87
C PHE A 193 -1.88 5.02 11.40
N ALA A 194 -2.75 4.51 10.53
CA ALA A 194 -2.60 4.70 9.09
C ALA A 194 -2.64 6.18 8.67
N ILE A 195 -3.53 6.99 9.25
CA ILE A 195 -3.59 8.44 9.00
C ILE A 195 -2.30 9.14 9.41
N ALA A 196 -1.77 8.83 10.59
CA ALA A 196 -0.54 9.43 11.07
C ALA A 196 0.64 9.09 10.14
N GLU A 197 0.79 7.81 9.78
CA GLU A 197 1.87 7.33 8.93
C GLU A 197 1.77 7.86 7.49
N VAL A 198 0.59 7.78 6.87
CA VAL A 198 0.40 8.28 5.49
C VAL A 198 0.64 9.78 5.38
N THR A 199 0.26 10.56 6.39
CA THR A 199 0.50 12.00 6.40
C THR A 199 1.99 12.33 6.35
N MET A 200 2.82 11.59 7.10
CA MET A 200 4.27 11.74 7.05
C MET A 200 4.83 11.39 5.67
N ILE A 201 4.46 10.24 5.13
CA ILE A 201 4.97 9.76 3.84
C ILE A 201 4.55 10.69 2.70
N VAL A 202 3.27 11.07 2.64
CA VAL A 202 2.72 11.92 1.57
C VAL A 202 3.33 13.32 1.61
N THR A 203 3.63 13.87 2.80
CA THR A 203 4.30 15.16 2.95
C THR A 203 5.72 15.12 2.37
N ILE A 204 6.49 14.07 2.71
CA ILE A 204 7.85 13.90 2.19
C ILE A 204 7.80 13.66 0.67
N TYR A 205 6.84 12.86 0.20
CA TYR A 205 6.67 12.59 -1.22
C TYR A 205 6.28 13.85 -2.00
N PHE A 206 5.39 14.68 -1.47
CA PHE A 206 5.05 15.97 -2.06
C PHE A 206 6.28 16.88 -2.16
N PHE A 207 7.07 17.01 -1.09
CA PHE A 207 8.31 17.76 -1.10
C PHE A 207 9.29 17.24 -2.15
N ARG A 208 9.45 15.91 -2.26
CA ARG A 208 10.29 15.27 -3.25
C ARG A 208 9.87 15.62 -4.68
N LEU A 209 8.56 15.62 -4.98
CA LEU A 209 8.06 15.98 -6.32
C LEU A 209 8.39 17.42 -6.71
N ILE A 210 8.45 18.33 -5.74
CA ILE A 210 8.87 19.72 -5.97
C ILE A 210 10.39 19.80 -6.19
N ALA A 211 11.17 19.14 -5.34
CA ALA A 211 12.63 19.19 -5.34
C ALA A 211 13.25 18.49 -6.56
N ASP A 212 12.85 17.23 -6.82
CA ASP A 212 13.47 16.33 -7.79
C ASP A 212 12.60 16.07 -9.03
N LYS A 213 11.46 16.77 -9.17
CA LYS A 213 10.49 16.61 -10.26
C LYS A 213 9.78 15.23 -10.25
N THR A 214 9.02 14.96 -11.31
CA THR A 214 8.28 13.70 -11.46
C THR A 214 9.21 12.51 -11.63
N PRO A 215 8.90 11.32 -11.08
CA PRO A 215 9.68 10.11 -11.29
C PRO A 215 9.79 9.72 -12.75
N GLN A 216 10.75 8.85 -13.07
CA GLN A 216 10.87 8.26 -14.40
C GLN A 216 9.66 7.39 -14.72
N ALA A 217 9.39 7.18 -16.02
CA ALA A 217 8.18 6.55 -16.55
C ALA A 217 7.68 5.27 -15.81
N PRO A 218 8.52 4.30 -15.43
CA PRO A 218 8.03 3.09 -14.75
C PRO A 218 7.42 3.35 -13.35
N LEU A 219 7.99 4.32 -12.61
CA LEU A 219 7.57 4.64 -11.23
C LEU A 219 6.45 5.68 -11.18
N MET A 220 6.13 6.31 -12.30
CA MET A 220 5.16 7.40 -12.38
C MET A 220 3.74 6.96 -12.02
N VAL A 221 3.36 5.75 -12.43
CA VAL A 221 2.03 5.18 -12.12
C VAL A 221 1.83 4.99 -10.62
N GLY A 222 2.92 4.77 -9.87
CA GLY A 222 2.90 4.73 -8.40
C GLY A 222 2.44 6.03 -7.73
N SER A 223 2.40 7.16 -8.47
CA SER A 223 1.86 8.44 -7.99
C SER A 223 0.37 8.39 -7.62
N PHE A 224 -0.37 7.37 -8.07
CA PHE A 224 -1.76 7.13 -7.68
C PHE A 224 -1.91 6.47 -6.31
N LEU A 225 -0.87 5.87 -5.74
CA LEU A 225 -0.99 5.11 -4.49
C LEU A 225 -1.47 5.93 -3.28
N PRO A 226 -1.14 7.23 -3.12
CA PRO A 226 -1.75 8.07 -2.08
C PRO A 226 -3.27 8.16 -2.17
N VAL A 227 -3.85 8.09 -3.40
CA VAL A 227 -5.30 8.08 -3.61
C VAL A 227 -5.95 6.90 -2.90
N ALA A 228 -5.31 5.72 -2.96
CA ALA A 228 -5.83 4.51 -2.33
C ALA A 228 -5.97 4.66 -0.81
N ALA A 229 -4.89 5.08 -0.14
CA ALA A 229 -4.86 5.25 1.30
C ALA A 229 -5.92 6.24 1.78
N LEU A 230 -5.98 7.42 1.17
CA LEU A 230 -6.90 8.49 1.54
C LEU A 230 -8.36 8.11 1.27
N SER A 231 -8.65 7.45 0.16
CA SER A 231 -9.99 7.00 -0.19
C SER A 231 -10.49 5.87 0.70
N GLN A 232 -9.64 4.90 1.03
CA GLN A 232 -9.97 3.85 1.99
C GLN A 232 -10.19 4.44 3.38
N GLY A 233 -9.37 5.41 3.78
CA GLY A 233 -9.54 6.15 5.03
C GLY A 233 -10.86 6.92 5.09
N ALA A 234 -11.24 7.59 4.00
CA ALA A 234 -12.51 8.30 3.86
C ALA A 234 -13.72 7.37 4.00
N TYR A 235 -13.68 6.25 3.29
CA TYR A 235 -14.72 5.22 3.36
C TYR A 235 -14.87 4.64 4.76
N ALA A 236 -13.75 4.27 5.40
CA ALA A 236 -13.75 3.65 6.72
C ALA A 236 -14.34 4.57 7.80
N ILE A 237 -13.89 5.84 7.86
CA ILE A 237 -14.32 6.79 8.90
C ILE A 237 -15.82 7.10 8.82
N GLN A 238 -16.36 7.26 7.61
CA GLN A 238 -17.79 7.48 7.44
C GLN A 238 -18.60 6.25 7.89
N ARG A 239 -18.18 5.04 7.57
CA ARG A 239 -18.85 3.81 8.04
C ARG A 239 -18.78 3.65 9.55
N PHE A 240 -17.66 3.94 10.17
CA PHE A 240 -17.53 3.95 11.62
C PHE A 240 -18.47 4.96 12.27
N SER A 241 -18.61 6.15 11.69
CA SER A 241 -19.50 7.18 12.21
C SER A 241 -20.97 6.76 12.12
N ILE A 242 -21.39 6.14 11.01
CA ILE A 242 -22.75 5.62 10.84
C ILE A 242 -23.05 4.52 11.88
N PHE A 243 -22.11 3.59 12.07
CA PHE A 243 -22.29 2.54 13.08
C PHE A 243 -22.36 3.14 14.49
N LEU A 244 -21.45 4.05 14.84
CA LEU A 244 -21.43 4.68 16.16
C LEU A 244 -22.68 5.52 16.41
N ALA A 245 -23.15 6.26 15.41
CA ALA A 245 -24.42 6.99 15.46
C ALA A 245 -25.59 6.07 15.73
N THR A 246 -25.67 4.93 15.04
CA THR A 246 -26.72 3.91 15.24
C THR A 246 -26.63 3.30 16.63
N TYR A 247 -25.42 3.01 17.10
CA TYR A 247 -25.16 2.45 18.42
C TYR A 247 -25.65 3.38 19.54
N ILE A 248 -25.33 4.69 19.44
CA ILE A 248 -25.77 5.71 20.41
C ILE A 248 -27.28 5.90 20.35
N LYS A 249 -27.86 5.98 19.16
CA LYS A 249 -29.32 6.10 18.98
C LYS A 249 -30.09 4.97 19.66
N ASN A 250 -29.53 3.77 19.72
CA ASN A 250 -30.14 2.61 20.38
C ASN A 250 -29.94 2.61 21.91
N GLY A 251 -29.47 3.71 22.50
CA GLY A 251 -29.40 3.89 23.96
C GLY A 251 -28.14 3.31 24.62
N TYR A 252 -27.17 2.87 23.86
CA TYR A 252 -25.89 2.37 24.39
C TYR A 252 -24.91 3.50 24.62
N ALA A 253 -24.88 4.05 25.85
CA ALA A 253 -23.80 4.94 26.28
C ALA A 253 -22.72 4.10 26.99
N PRO A 254 -21.42 4.22 26.61
CA PRO A 254 -20.35 3.39 27.18
C PRO A 254 -20.00 3.69 28.64
N THR A 255 -20.57 4.72 29.25
CA THR A 255 -20.19 5.24 30.57
C THR A 255 -21.34 5.21 31.57
N GLN A 256 -21.97 4.04 31.78
CA GLN A 256 -22.96 3.94 32.84
C GLN A 256 -22.29 3.50 34.16
N VAL A 257 -21.75 4.46 34.88
CA VAL A 257 -21.78 4.43 36.36
C VAL A 257 -22.87 5.42 36.79
N ASN A 258 -24.14 4.94 36.86
CA ASN A 258 -25.29 5.67 37.35
C ASN A 258 -25.50 7.16 36.92
N PRO A 259 -25.38 7.54 35.66
CA PRO A 259 -25.92 8.83 35.23
C PRO A 259 -27.45 8.70 35.05
N PRO A 260 -28.22 9.78 35.19
CA PRO A 260 -29.60 9.80 34.79
C PRO A 260 -29.70 9.41 33.30
N PRO A 261 -30.74 8.63 32.89
CA PRO A 261 -30.89 8.23 31.50
C PRO A 261 -30.97 9.47 30.62
N LEU A 262 -30.06 9.52 29.59
CA LEU A 262 -30.08 10.60 28.60
C LEU A 262 -31.46 10.63 27.93
N SER A 263 -31.99 11.84 27.70
CA SER A 263 -33.26 11.98 26.98
C SER A 263 -33.14 11.42 25.56
N GLN A 264 -34.22 10.86 25.02
CA GLN A 264 -34.26 10.40 23.61
C GLN A 264 -33.84 11.47 22.63
N ALA A 265 -34.23 12.73 22.90
CA ALA A 265 -33.82 13.90 22.06
C ALA A 265 -32.29 14.11 22.07
N THR A 266 -31.65 13.98 23.23
CA THR A 266 -30.18 14.09 23.34
C THR A 266 -29.48 12.98 22.57
N LEU A 267 -29.95 11.73 22.66
CA LEU A 267 -29.38 10.59 21.94
C LEU A 267 -29.50 10.78 20.43
N LEU A 268 -30.65 11.25 19.94
CA LEU A 268 -30.87 11.56 18.52
C LEU A 268 -29.94 12.68 18.04
N ALA A 269 -29.89 13.79 18.74
CA ALA A 269 -29.01 14.92 18.38
C ALA A 269 -27.53 14.50 18.35
N THR A 270 -27.07 13.76 19.34
CA THR A 270 -25.68 13.26 19.39
C THR A 270 -25.40 12.30 18.23
N SER A 271 -26.33 11.42 17.89
CA SER A 271 -26.23 10.51 16.77
C SER A 271 -26.07 11.25 15.43
N GLU A 272 -26.87 12.29 15.21
CA GLU A 272 -26.79 13.13 14.00
C GLU A 272 -25.45 13.87 13.90
N VAL A 273 -24.99 14.47 14.99
CA VAL A 273 -23.67 15.17 15.01
C VAL A 273 -22.56 14.20 14.65
N ILE A 274 -22.54 12.99 15.21
CA ILE A 274 -21.49 11.98 14.90
C ILE A 274 -21.57 11.56 13.43
N HIS A 275 -22.75 11.38 12.86
CA HIS A 275 -22.91 11.06 11.45
C HIS A 275 -22.34 12.16 10.56
N TRP A 276 -22.70 13.43 10.80
CA TRP A 276 -22.16 14.57 10.04
C TRP A 276 -20.65 14.75 10.20
N MET A 277 -20.11 14.49 11.38
CA MET A 277 -18.65 14.49 11.58
C MET A 277 -17.95 13.46 10.69
N GLY A 278 -18.54 12.28 10.53
CA GLY A 278 -18.03 11.26 9.61
C GLY A 278 -18.04 11.72 8.15
N ILE A 279 -19.11 12.39 7.71
CA ILE A 279 -19.21 12.96 6.38
C ILE A 279 -18.16 14.05 6.16
N ILE A 280 -17.97 14.95 7.12
CA ILE A 280 -16.96 16.03 7.03
C ILE A 280 -15.54 15.45 6.91
N LEU A 281 -15.22 14.45 7.72
CA LEU A 281 -13.91 13.78 7.65
C LEU A 281 -13.75 13.02 6.33
N HIS A 282 -14.80 12.38 5.82
CA HIS A 282 -14.79 11.77 4.49
C HIS A 282 -14.48 12.80 3.41
N LEU A 283 -15.21 13.94 3.40
CA LEU A 283 -15.00 15.02 2.44
C LEU A 283 -13.58 15.58 2.49
N PHE A 284 -13.02 15.74 3.68
CA PHE A 284 -11.64 16.18 3.85
C PHE A 284 -10.63 15.23 3.20
N LEU A 285 -10.79 13.92 3.45
CA LEU A 285 -9.87 12.92 2.93
C LEU A 285 -10.05 12.68 1.42
N ILE A 286 -11.29 12.69 0.91
CA ILE A 286 -11.54 12.50 -0.51
C ILE A 286 -11.09 13.72 -1.33
N ALA A 287 -11.18 14.93 -0.78
CA ALA A 287 -10.63 16.13 -1.39
C ALA A 287 -9.09 16.03 -1.53
N HIS A 288 -8.42 15.57 -0.47
CA HIS A 288 -6.98 15.31 -0.53
C HIS A 288 -6.64 14.19 -1.55
N ALA A 289 -7.43 13.10 -1.59
CA ALA A 289 -7.29 12.07 -2.62
C ALA A 289 -7.46 12.63 -4.04
N THR A 290 -8.43 13.56 -4.24
CA THR A 290 -8.65 14.21 -5.54
C THR A 290 -7.43 14.99 -6.02
N PHE A 291 -6.72 15.67 -5.12
CA PHE A 291 -5.44 16.31 -5.47
C PHE A 291 -4.46 15.31 -6.09
N TRP A 292 -4.31 14.12 -5.49
CA TRP A 292 -3.42 13.08 -6.00
C TRP A 292 -3.91 12.42 -7.29
N VAL A 293 -5.24 12.33 -7.50
CA VAL A 293 -5.80 11.91 -8.80
C VAL A 293 -5.40 12.89 -9.90
N VAL A 294 -5.56 14.20 -9.65
CA VAL A 294 -5.17 15.24 -10.61
C VAL A 294 -3.66 15.20 -10.88
N GLN A 295 -2.84 15.13 -9.83
CA GLN A 295 -1.39 15.08 -9.93
C GLN A 295 -0.92 13.85 -10.71
N GLY A 296 -1.41 12.64 -10.38
CA GLY A 296 -1.05 11.40 -11.06
C GLY A 296 -1.50 11.40 -12.53
N THR A 297 -2.73 11.85 -12.81
CA THR A 297 -3.25 11.96 -14.18
C THR A 297 -2.42 12.94 -15.01
N THR A 298 -2.10 14.11 -14.47
CA THR A 298 -1.27 15.11 -15.16
C THR A 298 0.11 14.56 -15.45
N SER A 299 0.74 13.87 -14.50
CA SER A 299 2.05 13.24 -14.68
C SER A 299 2.04 12.21 -15.81
N ILE A 300 1.01 11.36 -15.88
CA ILE A 300 0.85 10.38 -16.97
C ILE A 300 0.65 11.09 -18.31
N LEU A 301 -0.25 12.09 -18.40
CA LEU A 301 -0.53 12.82 -19.63
C LEU A 301 0.72 13.51 -20.21
N MET A 302 1.55 14.10 -19.35
CA MET A 302 2.81 14.73 -19.76
C MET A 302 3.85 13.74 -20.28
N SER A 303 3.71 12.46 -19.97
CA SER A 303 4.68 11.41 -20.29
C SER A 303 4.16 10.40 -21.30
N LEU A 304 2.93 10.54 -21.80
CA LEU A 304 2.28 9.61 -22.73
C LEU A 304 3.16 9.11 -23.88
N PRO A 305 3.95 9.94 -24.57
CA PRO A 305 4.77 9.47 -25.70
C PRO A 305 5.89 8.49 -25.30
N LYS A 306 6.25 8.43 -24.00
CA LYS A 306 7.36 7.63 -23.46
C LYS A 306 6.89 6.41 -22.67
N LEU A 307 5.58 6.30 -22.43
CA LEU A 307 5.01 5.24 -21.59
C LEU A 307 4.78 3.98 -22.43
N GLN A 308 5.50 2.92 -22.07
CA GLN A 308 5.20 1.57 -22.53
C GLN A 308 4.47 0.83 -21.43
N PHE A 309 3.49 0.00 -21.78
CA PHE A 309 2.75 -0.80 -20.80
C PHE A 309 3.71 -1.76 -20.08
N ASN A 310 3.63 -1.77 -18.77
CA ASN A 310 4.27 -2.73 -17.87
C ASN A 310 3.32 -3.07 -16.71
N ILE A 311 3.65 -4.07 -15.91
CA ILE A 311 2.80 -4.52 -14.78
C ILE A 311 2.54 -3.40 -13.76
N ALA A 312 3.42 -2.40 -13.64
CA ALA A 312 3.23 -1.29 -12.70
C ALA A 312 1.96 -0.47 -12.97
N TYR A 313 1.36 -0.54 -14.18
CA TYR A 313 0.07 0.10 -14.47
C TYR A 313 -1.07 -0.40 -13.56
N TRP A 314 -0.98 -1.62 -13.07
CA TRP A 314 -1.92 -2.13 -12.08
C TRP A 314 -1.92 -1.33 -10.77
N SER A 315 -0.83 -0.61 -10.46
CA SER A 315 -0.76 0.30 -9.30
C SER A 315 -1.75 1.47 -9.38
N ALA A 316 -2.33 1.79 -10.54
CA ALA A 316 -3.38 2.79 -10.69
C ALA A 316 -4.79 2.20 -10.51
N VAL A 317 -4.99 0.90 -10.77
CA VAL A 317 -6.31 0.25 -10.72
C VAL A 317 -6.88 0.25 -9.29
N PHE A 318 -6.10 -0.22 -8.33
CA PHE A 318 -6.51 -0.26 -6.93
C PHE A 318 -6.86 1.13 -6.36
N PRO A 319 -6.03 2.18 -6.54
CA PRO A 319 -6.36 3.53 -6.11
C PRO A 319 -7.62 4.11 -6.75
N MET A 320 -7.78 3.95 -8.06
CA MET A 320 -8.94 4.47 -8.78
C MET A 320 -10.23 3.75 -8.39
N ALA A 321 -10.17 2.43 -8.19
CA ALA A 321 -11.31 1.68 -7.66
C ALA A 321 -11.64 2.09 -6.22
N SER A 322 -10.64 2.32 -5.36
CA SER A 322 -10.83 2.83 -3.99
C SER A 322 -11.50 4.21 -3.99
N TYR A 323 -11.06 5.09 -4.86
CA TYR A 323 -11.63 6.42 -5.02
C TYR A 323 -13.09 6.35 -5.50
N ALA A 324 -13.38 5.52 -6.49
CA ALA A 324 -14.73 5.30 -6.97
C ALA A 324 -15.64 4.73 -5.87
N ASN A 325 -15.17 3.74 -5.11
CA ASN A 325 -15.93 3.13 -4.01
C ASN A 325 -16.26 4.13 -2.89
N ALA A 326 -15.32 5.01 -2.53
CA ALA A 326 -15.55 6.07 -1.56
C ALA A 326 -16.65 7.04 -2.03
N TRP A 327 -16.60 7.50 -3.29
CA TRP A 327 -17.65 8.33 -3.89
C TRP A 327 -19.01 7.63 -3.97
N CYS A 328 -19.03 6.32 -4.29
CA CYS A 328 -20.27 5.54 -4.29
C CYS A 328 -20.94 5.55 -2.92
N PHE A 329 -20.16 5.36 -1.85
CA PHE A 329 -20.68 5.33 -0.51
C PHE A 329 -21.18 6.70 -0.05
N LEU A 330 -20.40 7.77 -0.29
CA LEU A 330 -20.78 9.14 0.05
C LEU A 330 -22.07 9.58 -0.66
N SER A 331 -22.16 9.32 -1.98
CA SER A 331 -23.32 9.72 -2.79
C SER A 331 -24.61 9.00 -2.40
N ARG A 332 -24.50 7.76 -1.92
CA ARG A 332 -25.65 6.99 -1.40
C ARG A 332 -26.15 7.54 -0.08
N ASP A 333 -25.24 7.96 0.80
CA ASP A 333 -25.55 8.51 2.11
C ASP A 333 -26.18 9.91 1.98
N LEU A 334 -25.61 10.79 1.18
CA LEU A 334 -26.14 12.14 0.92
C LEU A 334 -27.35 12.16 -0.01
N ARG A 335 -27.63 11.07 -0.74
CA ARG A 335 -28.75 10.91 -1.68
C ARG A 335 -28.80 12.00 -2.78
N ASP A 336 -27.63 12.52 -3.17
CA ASP A 336 -27.51 13.54 -4.21
C ASP A 336 -27.27 12.89 -5.57
N ASP A 337 -28.08 13.26 -6.57
CA ASP A 337 -28.03 12.64 -7.90
C ASP A 337 -26.82 13.10 -8.72
N GLY A 338 -26.31 14.31 -8.50
CA GLY A 338 -25.07 14.78 -9.14
C GLY A 338 -23.86 13.97 -8.64
N MET A 339 -23.78 13.75 -7.33
CA MET A 339 -22.72 12.91 -6.74
C MET A 339 -22.84 11.44 -7.17
N ARG A 340 -24.07 10.91 -7.34
CA ARG A 340 -24.30 9.56 -7.88
C ARG A 340 -23.80 9.43 -9.31
N GLY A 341 -24.07 10.42 -10.16
CA GLY A 341 -23.57 10.47 -11.53
C GLY A 341 -22.04 10.49 -11.57
N TRP A 342 -21.43 11.32 -10.72
CA TRP A 342 -19.97 11.37 -10.58
C TRP A 342 -19.40 10.02 -10.12
N ALA A 343 -19.95 9.42 -9.07
CA ALA A 343 -19.52 8.14 -8.55
C ALA A 343 -19.61 7.02 -9.62
N ALA A 344 -20.72 6.95 -10.37
CA ALA A 344 -20.89 5.99 -11.45
C ALA A 344 -19.85 6.20 -12.57
N THR A 345 -19.53 7.45 -12.90
CA THR A 345 -18.46 7.79 -13.86
C THR A 345 -17.10 7.28 -13.36
N MET A 346 -16.78 7.46 -12.07
CA MET A 346 -15.52 6.95 -11.50
C MET A 346 -15.47 5.41 -11.49
N VAL A 347 -16.58 4.72 -11.23
CA VAL A 347 -16.66 3.26 -11.36
C VAL A 347 -16.40 2.83 -12.80
N MET A 348 -16.97 3.52 -13.78
CA MET A 348 -16.73 3.22 -15.19
C MET A 348 -15.27 3.41 -15.56
N ILE A 349 -14.63 4.51 -15.15
CA ILE A 349 -13.19 4.76 -15.38
C ILE A 349 -12.35 3.67 -14.74
N ALA A 350 -12.60 3.29 -13.49
CA ALA A 350 -11.88 2.23 -12.80
C ALA A 350 -12.04 0.88 -13.50
N THR A 351 -13.26 0.58 -14.01
CA THR A 351 -13.55 -0.64 -14.76
C THR A 351 -12.82 -0.68 -16.09
N LEU A 352 -12.81 0.42 -16.84
CA LEU A 352 -12.09 0.52 -18.11
C LEU A 352 -10.58 0.40 -17.92
N LEU A 353 -10.06 1.01 -16.86
CA LEU A 353 -8.63 0.88 -16.50
C LEU A 353 -8.28 -0.57 -16.13
N TRP A 354 -9.12 -1.25 -15.35
CA TRP A 354 -8.95 -2.66 -15.02
C TRP A 354 -8.98 -3.53 -16.29
N LEU A 355 -9.97 -3.32 -17.18
CA LEU A 355 -10.07 -4.05 -18.45
C LEU A 355 -8.86 -3.82 -19.33
N PHE A 356 -8.40 -2.58 -19.47
CA PHE A 356 -7.18 -2.26 -20.21
C PHE A 356 -5.97 -3.02 -19.65
N CYS A 357 -5.74 -2.94 -18.35
CA CYS A 357 -4.63 -3.68 -17.71
C CYS A 357 -4.77 -5.19 -17.87
N ALA A 358 -5.98 -5.76 -17.74
CA ALA A 358 -6.21 -7.18 -17.88
C ALA A 358 -5.95 -7.68 -19.31
N LEU A 359 -6.44 -6.95 -20.31
CA LEU A 359 -6.24 -7.28 -21.73
C LEU A 359 -4.77 -7.17 -22.13
N GLU A 360 -4.09 -6.09 -21.75
CA GLU A 360 -2.65 -5.90 -22.02
C GLU A 360 -1.80 -6.97 -21.32
N THR A 361 -2.13 -7.30 -20.06
CA THR A 361 -1.44 -8.36 -19.32
C THR A 361 -1.64 -9.72 -19.97
N ALA A 362 -2.86 -10.05 -20.39
CA ALA A 362 -3.17 -11.30 -21.10
C ALA A 362 -2.46 -11.34 -22.46
N TYR A 363 -2.51 -10.27 -23.24
CA TYR A 363 -1.88 -10.21 -24.55
C TYR A 363 -0.35 -10.36 -24.46
N ARG A 364 0.30 -9.58 -23.58
CA ARG A 364 1.76 -9.63 -23.43
C ARG A 364 2.26 -10.85 -22.69
N GLY A 365 1.48 -11.36 -21.73
CA GLY A 365 1.84 -12.55 -20.96
C GLY A 365 1.70 -13.84 -21.75
N PHE A 366 0.53 -14.06 -22.36
CA PHE A 366 0.23 -15.35 -23.02
C PHE A 366 0.60 -15.37 -24.51
N TRP A 367 0.46 -14.24 -25.22
CA TRP A 367 0.70 -14.21 -26.67
C TRP A 367 2.13 -13.85 -27.03
N LEU A 368 2.71 -12.84 -26.38
CA LEU A 368 4.07 -12.39 -26.66
C LEU A 368 5.13 -13.07 -25.79
N GLY A 369 4.74 -13.70 -24.66
CA GLY A 369 5.66 -14.30 -23.69
C GLY A 369 6.63 -13.32 -23.03
N SER A 370 6.50 -12.02 -23.34
CA SER A 370 7.47 -10.99 -22.95
C SER A 370 7.31 -10.46 -21.52
N LEU A 371 6.14 -10.74 -20.88
CA LEU A 371 5.84 -10.21 -19.55
C LEU A 371 6.41 -11.09 -18.43
N PHE A 372 6.59 -12.37 -18.71
CA PHE A 372 7.08 -13.38 -17.76
C PHE A 372 8.54 -13.77 -18.03
N SER A 373 9.14 -13.34 -19.14
CA SER A 373 10.58 -13.36 -19.30
C SER A 373 11.14 -12.32 -18.32
N ALA A 374 11.71 -12.77 -17.22
CA ALA A 374 12.45 -11.93 -16.30
C ALA A 374 13.87 -11.70 -16.87
N PRO A 375 14.12 -10.65 -17.67
CA PRO A 375 15.49 -10.27 -18.00
C PRO A 375 16.11 -9.82 -16.67
N GLY A 376 17.02 -10.58 -16.14
CA GLY A 376 17.69 -10.30 -14.88
C GLY A 376 17.78 -11.48 -13.90
N LEU A 377 16.93 -12.50 -14.01
CA LEU A 377 17.12 -13.73 -13.25
C LEU A 377 18.29 -14.55 -13.81
N GLU A 378 18.43 -14.58 -15.15
CA GLU A 378 19.53 -15.23 -15.84
C GLU A 378 20.86 -14.49 -15.60
N ASP A 379 20.85 -13.15 -15.65
CA ASP A 379 22.02 -12.33 -15.33
C ASP A 379 22.44 -12.49 -13.86
N TRP A 380 21.48 -12.57 -12.95
CA TRP A 380 21.76 -12.72 -11.52
C TRP A 380 22.25 -14.12 -11.15
N LEU A 381 21.75 -15.17 -11.80
CA LEU A 381 22.26 -16.54 -11.65
C LEU A 381 23.67 -16.63 -12.24
N GLY A 382 23.94 -15.95 -13.36
CA GLY A 382 25.25 -15.84 -13.98
C GLY A 382 26.26 -15.06 -13.11
N ASP A 383 25.86 -13.96 -12.50
CA ASP A 383 26.70 -13.18 -11.57
C ASP A 383 27.03 -13.97 -10.29
N GLY A 384 26.08 -14.76 -9.78
CA GLY A 384 26.28 -15.65 -8.62
C GLY A 384 27.28 -16.78 -8.90
N GLU A 385 27.26 -17.33 -10.12
CA GLU A 385 28.22 -18.34 -10.56
C GLU A 385 29.61 -17.73 -10.80
N GLN A 386 29.68 -16.52 -11.34
CA GLN A 386 30.94 -15.79 -11.54
C GLN A 386 31.57 -15.38 -10.19
N GLU A 387 30.78 -14.92 -9.23
CA GLU A 387 31.29 -14.56 -7.90
C GLU A 387 31.75 -15.79 -7.11
N GLN A 388 31.12 -16.96 -7.30
CA GLN A 388 31.60 -18.22 -6.74
C GLN A 388 32.86 -18.73 -7.45
N ASP A 389 32.96 -18.55 -8.76
CA ASP A 389 34.14 -18.93 -9.53
C ASP A 389 35.35 -18.01 -9.26
N GLU A 390 35.10 -16.69 -9.06
CA GLU A 390 36.13 -15.77 -8.60
C GLU A 390 36.59 -16.04 -7.17
N LYS A 391 35.69 -16.36 -6.24
CA LYS A 391 36.05 -16.77 -4.88
C LYS A 391 36.82 -18.08 -4.85
N SER A 392 36.49 -19.03 -5.73
CA SER A 392 37.22 -20.28 -5.88
C SER A 392 38.59 -20.11 -6.53
N ARG A 393 38.71 -19.16 -7.45
CA ARG A 393 39.99 -18.79 -8.11
C ARG A 393 40.85 -17.89 -7.22
N GLY A 394 40.27 -17.00 -6.44
CA GLY A 394 40.95 -16.18 -5.43
C GLY A 394 41.57 -17.01 -4.34
N GLY A 395 40.80 -17.94 -3.75
CA GLY A 395 41.32 -18.88 -2.75
C GLY A 395 42.42 -19.81 -3.25
N ARG A 396 42.51 -20.04 -4.57
CA ARG A 396 43.59 -20.83 -5.19
C ARG A 396 44.85 -20.02 -5.46
N LYS A 397 44.77 -18.72 -5.64
CA LYS A 397 45.93 -17.83 -5.79
C LYS A 397 46.59 -17.52 -4.46
N ASP A 398 45.82 -17.41 -3.39
CA ASP A 398 46.36 -17.17 -2.05
C ASP A 398 47.02 -18.45 -1.46
N ALA A 399 46.61 -19.64 -1.88
CA ALA A 399 47.23 -20.90 -1.50
C ALA A 399 48.56 -21.17 -2.26
N TRP A 400 48.85 -20.48 -3.35
CA TRP A 400 50.08 -20.68 -4.15
C TRP A 400 51.15 -19.62 -3.89
N ASN A 401 50.86 -18.48 -3.25
CA ASN A 401 51.81 -17.44 -2.87
C ASN A 401 52.37 -17.59 -1.45
N GLY A 402 52.14 -18.70 -0.80
CA GLY A 402 52.59 -19.00 0.55
C GLY A 402 53.88 -19.81 0.66
N SER A 403 54.78 -19.81 -0.34
CA SER A 403 56.07 -20.48 -0.22
C SER A 403 57.23 -19.62 -0.72
N TYR A 404 58.05 -19.20 0.26
CA TYR A 404 59.41 -18.77 0.19
C TYR A 404 59.80 -17.54 -0.63
N THR A 405 60.03 -16.43 0.08
CA THR A 405 61.17 -15.50 -0.24
C THR A 405 61.88 -15.15 1.06
N MET A 406 63.17 -15.58 1.15
CA MET A 406 64.14 -15.13 2.14
C MET A 406 64.40 -13.62 1.97
N PRO A 407 64.74 -12.89 3.05
CA PRO A 407 65.20 -11.52 2.97
C PRO A 407 66.68 -11.46 2.55
N PRO A 408 67.12 -10.49 1.76
CA PRO A 408 68.55 -10.23 1.50
C PRO A 408 69.20 -9.48 2.68
N PRO A 409 70.52 -9.66 2.89
CA PRO A 409 71.26 -9.09 4.03
C PRO A 409 71.67 -7.64 3.80
N GLY A 410 71.65 -6.91 4.85
CA GLY A 410 72.25 -5.70 5.30
C GLY A 410 72.95 -4.73 4.35
N SER A 411 72.63 -3.46 4.54
CA SER A 411 73.68 -2.39 4.50
C SER A 411 73.25 -1.28 5.48
N GLN A 412 74.17 -0.94 6.31
CA GLN A 412 74.24 0.07 7.35
C GLN A 412 74.40 1.46 6.75
N ASP A 413 74.10 2.45 7.63
CA ASP A 413 74.67 3.79 7.73
C ASP A 413 74.10 4.83 6.73
N GLU A 414 73.66 5.97 7.12
CA GLU A 414 74.23 7.11 7.86
C GLU A 414 73.19 8.19 8.14
N GLU A 415 73.19 8.64 9.31
CA GLU A 415 73.11 9.90 10.00
C GLU A 415 73.05 11.22 9.22
N SER A 416 72.47 12.13 9.96
CA SER A 416 72.57 13.61 9.94
C SER A 416 71.46 14.31 9.19
N GLY A 417 70.77 15.33 9.68
CA GLY A 417 71.03 16.21 10.81
C GLY A 417 70.34 17.56 10.48
N GLN A 418 69.84 18.17 11.53
CA GLN A 418 69.58 19.63 11.63
C GLN A 418 68.33 20.18 10.91
N ALA A 419 67.33 20.68 11.61
CA ALA A 419 67.23 21.78 12.59
C ALA A 419 66.86 23.13 11.94
N ASN A 420 65.91 23.77 12.61
CA ASN A 420 65.62 25.18 12.64
C ASN A 420 64.85 25.79 11.43
N GLY A 421 63.91 26.62 11.58
CA GLY A 421 63.43 27.43 12.67
C GLY A 421 62.60 28.58 12.11
N HIS A 422 61.76 29.03 12.96
CA HIS A 422 61.32 30.39 13.14
C HIS A 422 60.46 31.13 12.09
N GLN A 423 59.31 31.47 12.62
CA GLN A 423 58.77 32.82 12.89
C GLN A 423 57.98 33.50 11.79
N SER A 424 56.71 33.66 12.11
CA SER A 424 56.06 34.95 12.53
C SER A 424 55.85 35.99 11.47
N SER A 425 54.68 36.44 11.38
CA SER A 425 54.07 37.78 11.62
C SER A 425 53.02 38.07 10.55
N GLU A 426 51.80 38.33 11.01
CA GLU A 426 51.20 39.64 11.18
C GLU A 426 50.96 40.49 9.92
N GLY A 427 49.78 40.95 9.82
CA GLY A 427 49.40 42.16 9.13
C GLY A 427 48.20 41.99 8.20
N ASP A 428 47.09 42.25 8.67
CA ASP A 428 46.30 43.48 8.83
C ASP A 428 45.70 44.00 7.52
N SER A 429 44.45 44.22 7.66
CA SER A 429 43.61 45.33 7.26
C SER A 429 43.01 45.43 5.85
N ARG A 430 41.71 45.58 5.97
CA ARG A 430 40.85 46.61 5.36
C ARG A 430 40.26 46.38 3.96
N ARG A 431 38.92 46.24 4.07
CA ARG A 431 37.89 47.18 3.56
C ARG A 431 37.45 47.12 2.12
N ARG A 432 36.11 47.03 2.06
CA ARG A 432 35.16 47.66 1.10
C ARG A 432 34.96 46.91 -0.23
N ASN A 433 33.80 46.50 -0.53
CA ASN A 433 32.45 47.11 -0.60
C ASN A 433 31.39 46.02 -0.48
#